data_311a95e2ba5080f3a5832f6374d0d3c6
#
_entry.id   311a95e2ba5080f3a5832f6374d0d3c6
#
_cell.length_a   1.000
_cell.length_b   1.000
_cell.length_c   1.000
_cell.angle_alpha   90.00
_cell.angle_beta   90.00
_cell.angle_gamma   90.00
#
_symmetry.space_group_name_H-M   'P 1'
#
loop_
_entity.id
_entity.type
_entity.pdbx_description
1 polymer ?
#
loop_
_entity_poly.entity_id
_entity_poly.type
_entity_poly.pdbx_seq_one_letter_code
_entity_poly.pdbx_strand_id
1 'polypeptide(L)'
;MSKPRIEKNTVEYLGTLALQSTHPAVKKLKRQGKEPSIHGNKVWRSSFVLMNYMEDYPLPKKARVLDIGCGWGLTGIYMARRFNAKVVGIDADAEVKPFLDAQADINGVKIKFEKRKFHQIRKKDMAGVHTIVGGDVCFWDELVQPLYRLVNRAMKSGVKQVLIADPGRSPFWELAELCEEKFNASVVEHRISTPYKTSKQILVVRPG
;
A
#
# COMPACT_ATOMS: atom_id res chain seq x y z
N MET A 1 -15.00 -10.46 -15.75
CA MET A 1 -14.67 -9.21 -15.04
C MET A 1 -15.27 -8.04 -15.79
N SER A 2 -16.07 -7.18 -15.12
CA SER A 2 -16.57 -5.95 -15.73
C SER A 2 -15.41 -5.01 -16.05
N LYS A 3 -15.48 -4.31 -17.19
CA LYS A 3 -14.47 -3.28 -17.52
C LYS A 3 -14.50 -2.19 -16.45
N PRO A 4 -13.34 -1.67 -16.04
CA PRO A 4 -13.28 -0.58 -15.08
C PRO A 4 -14.02 0.64 -15.63
N ARG A 5 -14.90 1.21 -14.83
CA ARG A 5 -15.61 2.44 -15.18
C ARG A 5 -14.73 3.61 -14.81
N ILE A 6 -14.33 4.40 -15.80
CA ILE A 6 -13.61 5.66 -15.60
C ILE A 6 -14.64 6.76 -15.76
N GLU A 7 -15.10 7.31 -14.64
CA GLU A 7 -15.88 8.54 -14.62
C GLU A 7 -14.94 9.75 -14.54
N LYS A 8 -15.46 10.93 -14.89
CA LYS A 8 -14.66 12.16 -14.81
C LYS A 8 -14.06 12.30 -13.42
N ASN A 9 -12.72 12.24 -13.33
CA ASN A 9 -11.93 12.40 -12.09
C ASN A 9 -12.03 11.25 -11.07
N THR A 10 -12.63 10.09 -11.45
CA THR A 10 -12.70 8.88 -10.60
C THR A 10 -12.41 7.66 -11.46
N VAL A 11 -11.71 6.69 -10.89
CA VAL A 11 -11.46 5.37 -11.49
C VAL A 11 -12.08 4.32 -10.60
N GLU A 12 -12.90 3.44 -11.16
CA GLU A 12 -13.38 2.24 -10.50
C GLU A 12 -12.55 1.04 -10.92
N TYR A 13 -11.99 0.30 -9.97
CA TYR A 13 -11.27 -0.93 -10.24
C TYR A 13 -11.51 -1.97 -9.14
N LEU A 14 -11.90 -3.19 -9.53
CA LEU A 14 -12.23 -4.28 -8.61
C LEU A 14 -13.22 -3.85 -7.51
N GLY A 15 -14.24 -3.07 -7.90
CA GLY A 15 -15.27 -2.56 -6.99
C GLY A 15 -14.79 -1.43 -6.06
N THR A 16 -13.57 -0.92 -6.21
CA THR A 16 -13.02 0.17 -5.39
C THR A 16 -12.90 1.43 -6.23
N LEU A 17 -13.39 2.53 -5.68
CA LEU A 17 -13.33 3.86 -6.31
C LEU A 17 -12.02 4.55 -5.92
N ALA A 18 -11.33 5.12 -6.90
CA ALA A 18 -10.12 5.91 -6.71
C ALA A 18 -10.32 7.35 -7.20
N LEU A 19 -10.35 8.31 -6.30
CA LEU A 19 -10.36 9.73 -6.64
C LEU A 19 -9.03 10.11 -7.29
N GLN A 20 -9.11 10.76 -8.44
CA GLN A 20 -7.93 11.31 -9.10
C GLN A 20 -7.56 12.69 -8.54
N SER A 21 -6.34 13.15 -8.81
CA SER A 21 -5.85 14.47 -8.37
C SER A 21 -6.69 15.64 -8.85
N THR A 22 -7.46 15.45 -9.91
CA THR A 22 -8.39 16.44 -10.50
C THR A 22 -9.80 16.39 -9.93
N HIS A 23 -10.11 15.44 -9.04
CA HIS A 23 -11.44 15.33 -8.42
C HIS A 23 -11.78 16.56 -7.56
N PRO A 24 -13.03 17.05 -7.57
CA PRO A 24 -13.42 18.25 -6.81
C PRO A 24 -13.06 18.17 -5.32
N ALA A 25 -13.28 17.04 -4.66
CA ALA A 25 -12.92 16.84 -3.25
C ALA A 25 -11.41 16.99 -3.02
N VAL A 26 -10.57 16.40 -3.90
CA VAL A 26 -9.11 16.51 -3.84
C VAL A 26 -8.66 17.97 -4.07
N LYS A 27 -9.23 18.64 -5.08
CA LYS A 27 -8.95 20.06 -5.33
C LYS A 27 -9.33 20.95 -4.15
N LYS A 28 -10.45 20.65 -3.47
CA LYS A 28 -10.86 21.37 -2.26
C LYS A 28 -9.81 21.23 -1.16
N LEU A 29 -9.32 20.02 -0.89
CA LEU A 29 -8.27 19.79 0.11
C LEU A 29 -6.99 20.56 -0.23
N LYS A 30 -6.54 20.53 -1.49
CA LYS A 30 -5.37 21.30 -1.94
C LYS A 30 -5.55 22.81 -1.76
N ARG A 31 -6.72 23.37 -2.07
CA ARG A 31 -7.02 24.79 -1.83
C ARG A 31 -7.01 25.17 -0.35
N GLN A 32 -7.23 24.20 0.54
CA GLN A 32 -7.13 24.36 2.00
C GLN A 32 -5.69 24.25 2.52
N GLY A 33 -4.69 24.23 1.62
CA GLY A 33 -3.28 24.11 1.97
C GLY A 33 -2.85 22.70 2.37
N LYS A 34 -3.65 21.66 2.04
CA LYS A 34 -3.28 20.27 2.26
C LYS A 34 -2.41 19.80 1.11
N GLU A 35 -1.11 19.78 1.33
CA GLU A 35 -0.10 19.37 0.33
C GLU A 35 0.87 18.38 0.96
N PRO A 36 0.70 17.07 0.68
CA PRO A 36 1.66 16.08 1.12
C PRO A 36 3.07 16.38 0.59
N SER A 37 4.05 16.39 1.48
CA SER A 37 5.42 16.78 1.19
C SER A 37 6.27 15.62 0.64
N ILE A 38 5.88 14.37 0.89
CA ILE A 38 6.64 13.17 0.52
C ILE A 38 5.81 12.33 -0.44
N HIS A 39 5.86 12.64 -1.74
CA HIS A 39 5.22 11.84 -2.82
C HIS A 39 3.76 11.41 -2.61
N GLY A 40 3.10 11.80 -1.51
CA GLY A 40 1.70 11.50 -1.17
C GLY A 40 0.67 12.35 -1.92
N ASN A 41 0.95 12.77 -3.16
CA ASN A 41 0.15 13.75 -3.91
C ASN A 41 -0.84 13.16 -4.91
N LYS A 42 -0.88 11.84 -5.04
CA LYS A 42 -1.75 11.09 -5.97
C LYS A 42 -1.92 9.64 -5.55
N VAL A 43 -2.87 8.95 -6.19
CA VAL A 43 -2.91 7.48 -6.19
C VAL A 43 -1.84 6.93 -7.13
N TRP A 44 -0.99 6.04 -6.63
CA TRP A 44 0.08 5.41 -7.37
C TRP A 44 -0.41 4.12 -8.06
N ARG A 45 0.18 3.80 -9.23
CA ARG A 45 -0.22 2.62 -10.00
C ARG A 45 0.09 1.29 -9.30
N SER A 46 1.06 1.27 -8.40
CA SER A 46 1.38 0.09 -7.57
C SER A 46 0.18 -0.36 -6.72
N SER A 47 -0.70 0.57 -6.30
CA SER A 47 -1.93 0.20 -5.60
C SER A 47 -2.83 -0.70 -6.44
N PHE A 48 -3.05 -0.38 -7.73
CA PHE A 48 -3.87 -1.19 -8.62
C PHE A 48 -3.24 -2.56 -8.91
N VAL A 49 -1.90 -2.61 -9.01
CA VAL A 49 -1.17 -3.86 -9.22
C VAL A 49 -1.28 -4.76 -7.97
N LEU A 50 -1.11 -4.20 -6.76
CA LEU A 50 -1.32 -4.94 -5.51
C LEU A 50 -2.76 -5.41 -5.35
N MET A 51 -3.75 -4.58 -5.70
CA MET A 51 -5.17 -4.99 -5.67
C MET A 51 -5.41 -6.20 -6.58
N ASN A 52 -4.87 -6.20 -7.81
CA ASN A 52 -5.02 -7.31 -8.74
C ASN A 52 -4.26 -8.55 -8.27
N TYR A 53 -3.04 -8.40 -7.77
CA TYR A 53 -2.26 -9.50 -7.20
C TYR A 53 -3.02 -10.21 -6.07
N MET A 54 -3.75 -9.46 -5.24
CA MET A 54 -4.55 -10.03 -4.16
C MET A 54 -5.87 -10.69 -4.60
N GLU A 55 -6.30 -10.55 -5.85
CA GLU A 55 -7.36 -11.40 -6.39
C GLU A 55 -6.84 -12.83 -6.63
N ASP A 56 -5.57 -12.97 -7.07
CA ASP A 56 -4.93 -14.26 -7.27
C ASP A 56 -4.47 -14.89 -5.93
N TYR A 57 -4.08 -14.05 -4.98
CA TYR A 57 -3.57 -14.46 -3.65
C TYR A 57 -4.37 -13.78 -2.52
N PRO A 58 -5.63 -14.20 -2.30
CA PRO A 58 -6.55 -13.50 -1.40
C PRO A 58 -6.13 -13.59 0.07
N LEU A 59 -6.43 -12.52 0.80
CA LEU A 59 -6.25 -12.49 2.25
C LEU A 59 -7.38 -13.26 2.96
N PRO A 60 -7.12 -13.83 4.15
CA PRO A 60 -8.19 -14.30 5.01
C PRO A 60 -9.15 -13.16 5.37
N LYS A 61 -10.44 -13.48 5.46
CA LYS A 61 -11.43 -12.49 5.93
C LYS A 61 -11.07 -11.99 7.34
N LYS A 62 -11.26 -10.69 7.56
CA LYS A 62 -10.95 -10.00 8.83
C LYS A 62 -9.46 -10.00 9.21
N ALA A 63 -8.57 -10.28 8.25
CA ALA A 63 -7.12 -10.17 8.46
C ALA A 63 -6.75 -8.78 9.01
N ARG A 64 -5.79 -8.72 9.93
CA ARG A 64 -5.16 -7.45 10.32
C ARG A 64 -4.07 -7.09 9.34
N VAL A 65 -4.09 -5.86 8.85
CA VAL A 65 -3.18 -5.37 7.81
C VAL A 65 -2.56 -4.04 8.24
N LEU A 66 -1.26 -3.90 8.00
CA LEU A 66 -0.58 -2.60 8.01
C LEU A 66 -0.30 -2.19 6.55
N ASP A 67 -0.81 -1.04 6.15
CA ASP A 67 -0.51 -0.40 4.86
C ASP A 67 0.53 0.69 5.11
N ILE A 68 1.81 0.40 4.78
CA ILE A 68 2.95 1.26 5.09
C ILE A 68 3.27 2.19 3.91
N GLY A 69 3.55 3.47 4.20
CA GLY A 69 3.62 4.50 3.17
C GLY A 69 2.29 4.58 2.44
N CYS A 70 1.18 4.57 3.19
CA CYS A 70 -0.14 4.33 2.62
C CYS A 70 -0.61 5.44 1.66
N GLY A 71 -0.04 6.64 1.74
CA GLY A 71 -0.47 7.77 0.94
C GLY A 71 -2.00 7.99 1.04
N TRP A 72 -2.71 7.96 -0.08
CA TRP A 72 -4.18 8.07 -0.11
C TRP A 72 -4.91 6.76 0.22
N GLY A 73 -4.21 5.70 0.62
CA GLY A 73 -4.74 4.49 1.22
C GLY A 73 -5.50 3.55 0.30
N LEU A 74 -5.38 3.66 -1.03
CA LEU A 74 -6.22 2.88 -1.96
C LEU A 74 -6.05 1.37 -1.76
N THR A 75 -4.84 0.88 -1.52
CA THR A 75 -4.56 -0.55 -1.29
C THR A 75 -5.25 -1.03 -0.02
N GLY A 76 -5.09 -0.30 1.09
CA GLY A 76 -5.76 -0.62 2.35
C GLY A 76 -7.28 -0.55 2.27
N ILE A 77 -7.83 0.44 1.56
CA ILE A 77 -9.28 0.58 1.33
C ILE A 77 -9.83 -0.63 0.55
N TYR A 78 -9.14 -1.05 -0.52
CA TYR A 78 -9.50 -2.26 -1.24
C TYR A 78 -9.53 -3.50 -0.33
N MET A 79 -8.48 -3.69 0.48
CA MET A 79 -8.43 -4.82 1.42
C MET A 79 -9.56 -4.78 2.45
N ALA A 80 -9.89 -3.60 2.97
CA ALA A 80 -11.01 -3.43 3.90
C ALA A 80 -12.35 -3.81 3.25
N ARG A 81 -12.58 -3.39 1.99
CA ARG A 81 -13.81 -3.71 1.25
C ARG A 81 -13.89 -5.18 0.85
N ARG A 82 -12.83 -5.68 0.21
CA ARG A 82 -12.82 -6.99 -0.46
C ARG A 82 -12.76 -8.16 0.52
N PHE A 83 -11.97 -8.00 1.58
CA PHE A 83 -11.69 -9.05 2.56
C PHE A 83 -12.24 -8.75 3.96
N ASN A 84 -12.92 -7.61 4.14
CA ASN A 84 -13.32 -7.13 5.47
C ASN A 84 -12.10 -7.02 6.43
N ALA A 85 -10.94 -6.67 5.88
CA ALA A 85 -9.70 -6.58 6.63
C ALA A 85 -9.72 -5.39 7.61
N LYS A 86 -9.05 -5.57 8.76
CA LYS A 86 -8.81 -4.50 9.74
C LYS A 86 -7.51 -3.81 9.39
N VAL A 87 -7.60 -2.68 8.70
CA VAL A 87 -6.45 -1.98 8.15
C VAL A 87 -6.04 -0.79 9.02
N VAL A 88 -4.72 -0.65 9.21
CA VAL A 88 -4.09 0.57 9.72
C VAL A 88 -3.20 1.12 8.63
N GLY A 89 -3.51 2.31 8.12
CA GLY A 89 -2.66 3.08 7.22
C GLY A 89 -1.59 3.81 8.02
N ILE A 90 -0.35 3.65 7.62
CA ILE A 90 0.81 4.26 8.27
C ILE A 90 1.58 5.08 7.23
N ASP A 91 1.82 6.35 7.53
CA ASP A 91 2.63 7.22 6.69
C ASP A 91 3.50 8.14 7.54
N ALA A 92 4.62 8.57 6.99
CA ALA A 92 5.50 9.54 7.64
C ALA A 92 4.93 10.97 7.57
N ASP A 93 4.10 11.22 6.55
CA ASP A 93 3.46 12.52 6.31
C ASP A 93 2.01 12.52 6.77
N ALA A 94 1.67 13.37 7.75
CA ALA A 94 0.31 13.50 8.24
C ALA A 94 -0.64 14.16 7.21
N GLU A 95 -0.11 14.91 6.26
CA GLU A 95 -0.92 15.62 5.26
C GLU A 95 -1.58 14.69 4.23
N VAL A 96 -1.18 13.41 4.20
CA VAL A 96 -1.89 12.39 3.40
C VAL A 96 -3.24 12.01 4.00
N LYS A 97 -3.44 12.18 5.32
CA LYS A 97 -4.65 11.72 6.02
C LYS A 97 -5.96 12.29 5.46
N PRO A 98 -6.10 13.60 5.17
CA PRO A 98 -7.33 14.12 4.59
C PRO A 98 -7.69 13.48 3.24
N PHE A 99 -6.69 13.10 2.45
CA PHE A 99 -6.90 12.43 1.16
C PHE A 99 -7.27 10.96 1.35
N LEU A 100 -6.66 10.28 2.32
CA LEU A 100 -7.04 8.93 2.73
C LEU A 100 -8.49 8.91 3.22
N ASP A 101 -8.89 9.87 4.08
CA ASP A 101 -10.25 9.97 4.59
C ASP A 101 -11.24 10.15 3.42
N ALA A 102 -10.97 11.07 2.48
CA ALA A 102 -11.82 11.30 1.31
C ALA A 102 -11.93 10.04 0.42
N GLN A 103 -10.84 9.29 0.24
CA GLN A 103 -10.86 8.01 -0.49
C GLN A 103 -11.66 6.94 0.27
N ALA A 104 -11.52 6.86 1.58
CA ALA A 104 -12.22 5.90 2.42
C ALA A 104 -13.74 6.18 2.44
N ASP A 105 -14.13 7.46 2.54
CA ASP A 105 -15.53 7.90 2.59
C ASP A 105 -16.29 7.50 1.33
N ILE A 106 -15.75 7.75 0.12
CA ILE A 106 -16.44 7.34 -1.14
C ILE A 106 -16.54 5.84 -1.29
N ASN A 107 -15.72 5.09 -0.57
CA ASN A 107 -15.71 3.63 -0.56
C ASN A 107 -16.52 3.02 0.60
N GLY A 108 -17.08 3.84 1.48
CA GLY A 108 -17.88 3.40 2.63
C GLY A 108 -17.09 2.58 3.65
N VAL A 109 -15.79 2.85 3.81
CA VAL A 109 -14.93 2.17 4.79
C VAL A 109 -14.27 3.16 5.74
N LYS A 110 -13.78 2.64 6.87
CA LYS A 110 -12.97 3.42 7.82
C LYS A 110 -11.59 2.81 7.92
N ILE A 111 -10.56 3.63 7.69
CA ILE A 111 -9.16 3.25 7.84
C ILE A 111 -8.58 4.02 9.03
N LYS A 112 -8.01 3.29 10.00
CA LYS A 112 -7.24 3.94 11.06
C LYS A 112 -5.95 4.46 10.46
N PHE A 113 -5.61 5.72 10.71
CA PHE A 113 -4.36 6.34 10.26
C PHE A 113 -3.42 6.56 11.44
N GLU A 114 -2.12 6.32 11.23
CA GLU A 114 -1.06 6.60 12.20
C GLU A 114 0.13 7.27 11.49
N LYS A 115 0.50 8.48 11.94
CA LYS A 115 1.73 9.15 11.49
C LYS A 115 2.93 8.47 12.11
N ARG A 116 3.67 7.68 11.32
CA ARG A 116 4.90 7.00 11.76
C ARG A 116 5.87 6.78 10.60
N LYS A 117 7.17 6.86 10.91
CA LYS A 117 8.25 6.36 10.04
C LYS A 117 8.45 4.85 10.25
N PHE A 118 9.09 4.14 9.32
CA PHE A 118 9.29 2.69 9.35
C PHE A 118 9.99 2.19 10.62
N HIS A 119 10.97 2.93 11.15
CA HIS A 119 11.67 2.56 12.38
C HIS A 119 10.80 2.70 13.65
N GLN A 120 9.70 3.44 13.59
CA GLN A 120 8.77 3.63 14.70
C GLN A 120 7.70 2.53 14.79
N ILE A 121 7.59 1.67 13.76
CA ILE A 121 6.69 0.51 13.78
C ILE A 121 7.37 -0.61 14.58
N ARG A 122 6.87 -0.87 15.77
CA ARG A 122 7.50 -1.79 16.75
C ARG A 122 6.85 -3.18 16.68
N LYS A 123 7.48 -4.19 17.29
CA LYS A 123 6.95 -5.56 17.38
C LYS A 123 5.52 -5.62 17.94
N LYS A 124 5.22 -4.82 18.98
CA LYS A 124 3.89 -4.76 19.59
C LYS A 124 2.79 -4.34 18.60
N ASP A 125 3.13 -3.51 17.62
CA ASP A 125 2.20 -3.04 16.60
C ASP A 125 1.86 -4.15 15.59
N MET A 126 2.72 -5.16 15.49
CA MET A 126 2.63 -6.30 14.57
C MET A 126 1.92 -7.50 15.17
N ALA A 127 1.56 -7.47 16.48
CA ALA A 127 0.86 -8.57 17.13
C ALA A 127 -0.45 -8.89 16.39
N GLY A 128 -0.58 -10.15 15.91
CA GLY A 128 -1.74 -10.62 15.14
C GLY A 128 -1.92 -9.96 13.77
N VAL A 129 -0.93 -9.23 13.27
CA VAL A 129 -0.92 -8.74 11.89
C VAL A 129 -0.67 -9.92 10.95
N HIS A 130 -1.54 -10.06 9.95
CA HIS A 130 -1.40 -11.08 8.91
C HIS A 130 -0.49 -10.59 7.78
N THR A 131 -0.73 -9.36 7.30
CA THR A 131 -0.04 -8.81 6.14
C THR A 131 0.45 -7.40 6.40
N ILE A 132 1.67 -7.11 5.96
CA ILE A 132 2.17 -5.75 5.75
C ILE A 132 2.21 -5.52 4.24
N VAL A 133 1.69 -4.40 3.78
CA VAL A 133 1.71 -4.03 2.36
C VAL A 133 2.28 -2.63 2.19
N GLY A 134 3.00 -2.39 1.10
CA GLY A 134 3.51 -1.08 0.72
C GLY A 134 3.64 -0.96 -0.80
N GLY A 135 3.23 0.16 -1.35
CA GLY A 135 3.39 0.47 -2.78
C GLY A 135 4.23 1.70 -2.98
N ASP A 136 5.24 1.62 -3.86
CA ASP A 136 6.14 2.74 -4.15
C ASP A 136 6.79 3.33 -2.88
N VAL A 137 7.35 2.50 -2.01
CA VAL A 137 7.98 2.92 -0.73
C VAL A 137 9.51 2.90 -0.76
N CYS A 138 10.12 2.42 -1.85
CA CYS A 138 11.57 2.31 -2.04
C CYS A 138 12.09 3.42 -2.96
N PHE A 139 11.92 4.70 -2.58
CA PHE A 139 12.32 5.82 -3.44
C PHE A 139 13.81 6.15 -3.38
N TRP A 140 14.45 5.97 -2.21
CA TRP A 140 15.81 6.40 -1.92
C TRP A 140 16.58 5.29 -1.20
N ASP A 141 17.89 5.26 -1.41
CA ASP A 141 18.78 4.25 -0.82
C ASP A 141 18.72 4.25 0.71
N GLU A 142 18.51 5.43 1.33
CA GLU A 142 18.39 5.55 2.79
C GLU A 142 17.16 4.82 3.37
N LEU A 143 16.19 4.45 2.53
CA LEU A 143 15.00 3.70 2.96
C LEU A 143 15.22 2.19 2.97
N VAL A 144 16.23 1.66 2.30
CA VAL A 144 16.52 0.21 2.23
C VAL A 144 16.67 -0.38 3.62
N GLN A 145 17.60 0.14 4.40
CA GLN A 145 17.87 -0.40 5.75
C GLN A 145 16.69 -0.24 6.73
N PRO A 146 15.98 0.91 6.79
CA PRO A 146 14.74 1.02 7.57
C PRO A 146 13.66 0.01 7.18
N LEU A 147 13.44 -0.23 5.88
CA LEU A 147 12.47 -1.20 5.37
C LEU A 147 12.92 -2.63 5.69
N TYR A 148 14.17 -2.99 5.41
CA TYR A 148 14.72 -4.31 5.75
C TYR A 148 14.57 -4.63 7.25
N ARG A 149 14.91 -3.67 8.12
CA ARG A 149 14.71 -3.82 9.57
C ARG A 149 13.24 -3.98 9.95
N LEU A 150 12.32 -3.33 9.23
CA LEU A 150 10.89 -3.49 9.43
C LEU A 150 10.45 -4.90 9.02
N VAL A 151 10.86 -5.39 7.85
CA VAL A 151 10.61 -6.77 7.38
C VAL A 151 11.12 -7.79 8.39
N ASN A 152 12.38 -7.63 8.86
CA ASN A 152 12.96 -8.53 9.86
C ASN A 152 12.17 -8.53 11.18
N ARG A 153 11.68 -7.35 11.63
CA ARG A 153 10.79 -7.30 12.81
C ARG A 153 9.47 -7.99 12.54
N ALA A 154 8.89 -7.83 11.35
CA ALA A 154 7.63 -8.43 10.95
C ALA A 154 7.71 -9.96 10.98
N MET A 155 8.71 -10.54 10.33
CA MET A 155 8.93 -11.98 10.32
C MET A 155 9.12 -12.54 11.75
N LYS A 156 9.94 -11.87 12.57
CA LYS A 156 10.13 -12.22 13.98
C LYS A 156 8.90 -12.04 14.88
N SER A 157 7.88 -11.31 14.40
CA SER A 157 6.61 -11.09 15.11
C SER A 157 5.49 -12.00 14.63
N GLY A 158 5.76 -12.93 13.71
CA GLY A 158 4.80 -13.89 13.20
C GLY A 158 3.86 -13.33 12.12
N VAL A 159 4.19 -12.19 11.51
CA VAL A 159 3.50 -11.70 10.31
C VAL A 159 3.62 -12.75 9.20
N LYS A 160 2.50 -13.04 8.52
CA LYS A 160 2.45 -14.15 7.55
C LYS A 160 3.01 -13.78 6.19
N GLN A 161 2.94 -12.51 5.82
CA GLN A 161 3.57 -12.00 4.60
C GLN A 161 3.80 -10.49 4.64
N VAL A 162 4.84 -10.07 3.90
CA VAL A 162 5.08 -8.67 3.54
C VAL A 162 5.07 -8.59 2.02
N LEU A 163 4.31 -7.63 1.47
CA LEU A 163 4.17 -7.37 0.05
C LEU A 163 4.63 -5.95 -0.24
N ILE A 164 5.66 -5.77 -1.04
CA ILE A 164 6.13 -4.45 -1.45
C ILE A 164 6.14 -4.39 -2.97
N ALA A 165 5.33 -3.50 -3.55
CA ALA A 165 5.29 -3.26 -4.99
C ALA A 165 6.07 -2.01 -5.37
N ASP A 166 6.89 -2.14 -6.40
CA ASP A 166 7.74 -1.05 -6.91
C ASP A 166 7.93 -1.17 -8.43
N PRO A 167 8.19 -0.09 -9.18
CA PRO A 167 8.54 -0.19 -10.59
C PRO A 167 9.88 -0.91 -10.87
N GLY A 168 10.65 -1.27 -9.85
CA GLY A 168 11.96 -1.90 -9.96
C GLY A 168 13.10 -0.90 -9.85
N ARG A 169 13.01 0.06 -8.93
CA ARG A 169 14.09 1.01 -8.60
C ARG A 169 15.28 0.28 -7.95
N SER A 170 16.49 0.84 -8.06
CA SER A 170 17.69 0.25 -7.43
C SER A 170 17.50 -0.05 -5.94
N PRO A 171 16.94 0.86 -5.10
CA PRO A 171 16.71 0.57 -3.68
C PRO A 171 15.74 -0.60 -3.43
N PHE A 172 14.78 -0.82 -4.34
CA PHE A 172 13.89 -1.96 -4.25
C PHE A 172 14.64 -3.29 -4.47
N TRP A 173 15.52 -3.35 -5.46
CA TRP A 173 16.31 -4.55 -5.73
C TRP A 173 17.29 -4.87 -4.60
N GLU A 174 17.96 -3.85 -4.04
CA GLU A 174 18.80 -4.03 -2.86
C GLU A 174 18.00 -4.57 -1.66
N LEU A 175 16.80 -4.04 -1.41
CA LEU A 175 15.91 -4.57 -0.38
C LEU A 175 15.52 -6.03 -0.67
N ALA A 176 15.24 -6.38 -1.92
CA ALA A 176 14.85 -7.72 -2.33
C ALA A 176 15.98 -8.71 -2.06
N GLU A 177 17.20 -8.42 -2.49
CA GLU A 177 18.39 -9.24 -2.25
C GLU A 177 18.59 -9.51 -0.76
N LEU A 178 18.57 -8.46 0.08
CA LEU A 178 18.67 -8.61 1.53
C LEU A 178 17.57 -9.49 2.14
N CYS A 179 16.37 -9.47 1.54
CA CYS A 179 15.27 -10.31 2.01
C CYS A 179 15.41 -11.76 1.54
N GLU A 180 15.84 -11.99 0.30
CA GLU A 180 16.04 -13.30 -0.28
C GLU A 180 17.16 -14.08 0.41
N GLU A 181 18.23 -13.40 0.84
CA GLU A 181 19.31 -14.02 1.63
C GLU A 181 18.85 -14.56 3.00
N LYS A 182 17.76 -14.03 3.55
CA LYS A 182 17.41 -14.30 4.96
C LYS A 182 16.04 -14.93 5.18
N PHE A 183 15.13 -14.77 4.26
CA PHE A 183 13.74 -15.18 4.42
C PHE A 183 13.28 -16.03 3.24
N ASN A 184 12.14 -16.67 3.35
CA ASN A 184 11.44 -17.20 2.19
C ASN A 184 10.85 -16.01 1.39
N ALA A 185 11.69 -15.42 0.55
CA ALA A 185 11.35 -14.23 -0.23
C ALA A 185 11.56 -14.49 -1.72
N SER A 186 10.81 -13.77 -2.54
CA SER A 186 10.93 -13.79 -3.99
C SER A 186 10.36 -12.51 -4.59
N VAL A 187 10.85 -12.15 -5.76
CA VAL A 187 10.29 -11.04 -6.56
C VAL A 187 9.47 -11.63 -7.71
N VAL A 188 8.25 -11.13 -7.86
CA VAL A 188 7.33 -11.51 -8.93
C VAL A 188 6.97 -10.28 -9.75
N GLU A 189 7.14 -10.33 -11.07
CA GLU A 189 6.58 -9.31 -11.95
C GLU A 189 5.07 -9.55 -12.10
N HIS A 190 4.27 -8.53 -11.76
CA HIS A 190 2.81 -8.59 -11.93
C HIS A 190 2.33 -7.49 -12.87
N ARG A 191 1.55 -7.88 -13.88
CA ARG A 191 1.07 -7.01 -14.96
C ARG A 191 -0.43 -6.87 -14.93
N ILE A 192 -0.90 -5.65 -15.14
CA ILE A 192 -2.32 -5.36 -15.35
C ILE A 192 -2.50 -4.61 -16.67
N SER A 193 -3.62 -4.85 -17.33
CA SER A 193 -4.02 -4.13 -18.54
C SER A 193 -5.02 -3.02 -18.26
N THR A 194 -5.72 -3.12 -17.13
CA THR A 194 -6.76 -2.19 -16.67
C THR A 194 -6.57 -1.89 -15.19
N PRO A 195 -6.96 -0.71 -14.69
CA PRO A 195 -7.48 0.46 -15.40
C PRO A 195 -6.38 1.17 -16.21
N TYR A 196 -5.12 0.83 -15.95
CA TYR A 196 -3.93 1.33 -16.63
C TYR A 196 -3.06 0.15 -17.05
N LYS A 197 -2.55 0.15 -18.28
CA LYS A 197 -1.52 -0.81 -18.68
C LYS A 197 -0.23 -0.49 -17.94
N THR A 198 0.17 -1.38 -17.03
CA THR A 198 1.38 -1.23 -16.21
C THR A 198 1.83 -2.58 -15.64
N SER A 199 3.12 -2.68 -15.31
CA SER A 199 3.67 -3.77 -14.50
C SER A 199 4.42 -3.20 -13.31
N LYS A 200 4.55 -4.04 -12.27
CA LYS A 200 5.38 -3.76 -11.09
C LYS A 200 6.06 -5.04 -10.65
N GLN A 201 7.21 -4.87 -10.03
CA GLN A 201 7.87 -5.91 -9.27
C GLN A 201 7.22 -5.96 -7.88
N ILE A 202 6.89 -7.14 -7.41
CA ILE A 202 6.31 -7.36 -6.06
C ILE A 202 7.28 -8.25 -5.29
N LEU A 203 7.93 -7.69 -4.28
CA LEU A 203 8.67 -8.45 -3.29
C LEU A 203 7.67 -9.10 -2.34
N VAL A 204 7.69 -10.42 -2.30
CA VAL A 204 6.87 -11.26 -1.44
C VAL A 204 7.77 -11.90 -0.40
N VAL A 205 7.60 -11.57 0.87
CA VAL A 205 8.37 -12.15 1.98
C VAL A 205 7.44 -12.94 2.89
N ARG A 206 7.81 -14.19 3.19
CA ARG A 206 7.08 -15.09 4.10
C ARG A 206 8.00 -15.62 5.19
N PRO A 207 7.46 -16.09 6.32
CA PRO A 207 8.25 -16.87 7.28
C PRO A 207 8.89 -18.06 6.59
N GLY A 208 10.16 -18.36 6.93
CA GLY A 208 10.86 -19.58 6.54
C GLY A 208 10.33 -20.79 7.30
#